data_b30f262b72a86e4b8d07dbeebcc58818
#
_entry.id   b30f262b72a86e4b8d07dbeebcc58818
#
_cell.length_a   1.000
_cell.length_b   1.000
_cell.length_c   1.000
_cell.angle_alpha   90.00
_cell.angle_beta   90.00
_cell.angle_gamma   90.00
#
_symmetry.space_group_name_H-M   'P 1'
#
loop_
_entity.id
_entity.type
_entity.pdbx_description
1 polymer ?
#
loop_
_entity_poly.entity_id
_entity_poly.type
_entity_poly.pdbx_seq_one_letter_code
_entity_poly.pdbx_strand_id
1 'polypeptide(L)'
;MSTVRLLVLGSAFAAFTLPSHAQMGGGGAPGGGNTPVFNEPTFRDRVYEAGGPQIVDSKSGQLILSVVIEGNRTVSEHKILSHMQSRTDRTYDKDTFNRDIGELYRTGLFDTIKPAFQETEQGVHIQLVVREKPTVHSVEFHGNESIDDSKLKKHCGLDVGDPTGPSAVNAARTRILEHYQDQGFNNADVQVFQGNKPGERDIVFKISEGPVERIWDIRFVGNVEFKADLLKAKIKSRDSRNGLTAYAFNKASPESIADDKERLLNYYRSLGYFDARVDHQIEYDDSGKWIYLTFVIAEGERYRVRNIEIAGNQYYKTDEIMPLFKLRASDSFNQSKKSYDERLIRDLYGERGFIFADIVGQVKYLPKNQVDILYSVAEGDMYRASDVRVHIEGDGHTKRDVVLARMPDVRPGKLLSTVQIEVGERTLASSSIFNTNPSDGGPPRIEVVPPDEVDRNGR
;
A
#
# COMPACT_ATOMS: atom_id res chain seq x y z
N MET A 1 -5.37 -17.85 24.94
CA MET A 1 -6.75 -17.55 24.50
C MET A 1 -6.84 -17.92 23.03
N SER A 2 -7.88 -18.64 22.66
CA SER A 2 -7.99 -19.25 21.32
C SER A 2 -8.51 -18.27 20.29
N THR A 3 -7.95 -18.27 19.07
CA THR A 3 -8.48 -17.58 17.88
C THR A 3 -9.38 -18.56 17.11
N VAL A 4 -10.45 -18.06 16.50
CA VAL A 4 -11.38 -18.87 15.70
C VAL A 4 -11.45 -18.32 14.29
N ARG A 5 -11.19 -19.17 13.31
CA ARG A 5 -11.54 -18.94 11.90
C ARG A 5 -12.65 -19.91 11.51
N LEU A 6 -13.72 -19.39 10.95
CA LEU A 6 -14.83 -20.16 10.45
C LEU A 6 -14.84 -20.11 8.93
N LEU A 7 -14.81 -21.27 8.31
CA LEU A 7 -14.93 -21.41 6.86
C LEU A 7 -16.35 -21.88 6.54
N VAL A 8 -17.11 -21.07 5.82
CA VAL A 8 -18.43 -21.44 5.34
C VAL A 8 -18.35 -21.69 3.84
N LEU A 9 -18.58 -22.92 3.43
CA LEU A 9 -18.63 -23.30 2.02
C LEU A 9 -20.01 -22.95 1.46
N GLY A 10 -20.05 -22.10 0.42
CA GLY A 10 -21.26 -21.71 -0.30
C GLY A 10 -21.55 -22.67 -1.46
N SER A 11 -22.81 -23.04 -1.68
CA SER A 11 -23.27 -23.67 -2.92
C SER A 11 -24.15 -22.69 -3.68
N ALA A 12 -23.83 -22.45 -4.97
CA ALA A 12 -24.65 -21.62 -5.84
C ALA A 12 -25.84 -22.42 -6.36
N PHE A 13 -27.03 -21.82 -6.33
CA PHE A 13 -28.19 -22.30 -7.06
C PHE A 13 -28.33 -21.52 -8.36
N ALA A 14 -27.96 -22.16 -9.48
CA ALA A 14 -28.15 -21.57 -10.80
C ALA A 14 -29.63 -21.55 -11.17
N ALA A 15 -30.20 -20.38 -11.29
CA ALA A 15 -31.46 -20.21 -12.00
C ALA A 15 -31.16 -20.15 -13.51
N PHE A 16 -31.54 -21.18 -14.23
CA PHE A 16 -31.42 -21.25 -15.69
C PHE A 16 -32.28 -20.17 -16.32
N THR A 17 -31.66 -19.19 -16.98
CA THR A 17 -32.30 -18.41 -18.03
C THR A 17 -31.42 -18.45 -19.28
N LEU A 18 -32.05 -18.87 -20.39
CA LEU A 18 -31.44 -19.05 -21.71
C LEU A 18 -30.97 -17.71 -22.30
N PRO A 19 -29.90 -17.71 -23.11
CA PRO A 19 -29.37 -16.49 -23.72
C PRO A 19 -30.16 -16.08 -24.96
N SER A 20 -30.52 -14.82 -25.06
CA SER A 20 -30.90 -14.22 -26.32
C SER A 20 -29.71 -13.52 -26.96
N HIS A 21 -29.31 -14.01 -28.12
CA HIS A 21 -28.36 -13.38 -29.04
C HIS A 21 -28.86 -12.00 -29.47
N ALA A 22 -28.00 -11.00 -29.40
CA ALA A 22 -28.07 -9.85 -30.31
C ALA A 22 -26.66 -9.40 -30.67
N GLN A 23 -26.34 -9.64 -31.92
CA GLN A 23 -25.20 -9.20 -32.69
C GLN A 23 -25.52 -7.83 -33.27
N MET A 24 -24.58 -6.88 -33.20
CA MET A 24 -24.35 -5.75 -34.13
C MET A 24 -23.29 -4.87 -33.48
N GLY A 25 -22.19 -4.50 -34.05
CA GLY A 25 -21.90 -4.05 -35.39
C GLY A 25 -21.10 -2.76 -35.27
N GLY A 26 -19.83 -2.79 -35.63
CA GLY A 26 -18.84 -1.86 -36.13
C GLY A 26 -19.02 -0.34 -35.98
N GLY A 27 -17.89 0.31 -35.74
CA GLY A 27 -17.75 1.73 -36.09
C GLY A 27 -16.63 2.47 -35.36
N GLY A 28 -15.43 2.53 -35.98
CA GLY A 28 -14.63 3.75 -36.18
C GLY A 28 -14.01 4.47 -34.97
N ALA A 29 -12.71 4.35 -34.87
CA ALA A 29 -11.86 5.36 -34.24
C ALA A 29 -11.82 6.65 -35.08
N PRO A 30 -11.44 7.81 -34.48
CA PRO A 30 -10.09 8.31 -34.78
C PRO A 30 -9.40 9.07 -33.64
N GLY A 31 -8.06 9.08 -33.75
CA GLY A 31 -7.14 10.19 -33.41
C GLY A 31 -6.78 10.32 -31.92
N GLY A 32 -5.63 9.94 -31.49
CA GLY A 32 -4.38 10.59 -31.82
C GLY A 32 -3.98 11.54 -30.70
N GLY A 33 -3.27 11.05 -29.66
CA GLY A 33 -2.59 11.84 -28.66
C GLY A 33 -1.35 11.06 -28.20
N ASN A 34 -0.20 11.36 -28.82
CA ASN A 34 1.11 10.87 -28.43
C ASN A 34 1.47 11.44 -27.05
N THR A 35 1.30 10.64 -26.02
CA THR A 35 2.13 10.74 -24.81
C THR A 35 3.41 9.95 -25.08
N PRO A 36 4.63 10.53 -24.90
CA PRO A 36 5.84 9.74 -25.00
C PRO A 36 5.85 8.75 -23.84
N VAL A 37 5.67 7.49 -24.17
CA VAL A 37 6.00 6.39 -23.27
C VAL A 37 7.53 6.36 -23.20
N PHE A 38 8.08 6.89 -22.11
CA PHE A 38 9.45 6.58 -21.75
C PHE A 38 9.48 5.10 -21.37
N ASN A 39 9.81 4.26 -22.34
CA ASN A 39 10.26 2.91 -22.05
C ASN A 39 11.61 3.05 -21.33
N GLU A 40 11.60 2.95 -20.01
CA GLU A 40 12.84 2.66 -19.31
C GLU A 40 13.35 1.31 -19.84
N PRO A 41 14.60 1.24 -20.33
CA PRO A 41 15.15 -0.02 -20.82
C PRO A 41 15.10 -1.05 -19.70
N THR A 42 14.55 -2.21 -19.99
CA THR A 42 14.48 -3.31 -19.03
C THR A 42 15.91 -3.71 -18.63
N PHE A 43 16.08 -4.33 -17.46
CA PHE A 43 17.39 -4.81 -16.98
C PHE A 43 18.15 -5.64 -18.04
N ARG A 44 17.44 -6.33 -18.93
CA ARG A 44 17.97 -7.06 -20.07
C ARG A 44 18.69 -6.14 -21.06
N ASP A 45 18.11 -4.97 -21.37
CA ASP A 45 18.65 -4.04 -22.35
C ASP A 45 19.90 -3.32 -21.83
N ARG A 46 19.97 -3.02 -20.53
CA ARG A 46 21.16 -2.39 -19.91
C ARG A 46 22.39 -3.29 -19.86
N VAL A 47 22.20 -4.61 -19.76
CA VAL A 47 23.32 -5.56 -19.75
C VAL A 47 23.93 -5.71 -21.15
N TYR A 48 23.12 -5.52 -22.21
CA TYR A 48 23.59 -5.62 -23.60
C TYR A 48 24.18 -4.30 -24.13
N GLU A 49 23.70 -3.14 -23.70
CA GLU A 49 24.23 -1.84 -24.16
C GLU A 49 25.53 -1.42 -23.46
N ALA A 50 25.84 -1.96 -22.29
CA ALA A 50 27.04 -1.61 -21.52
C ALA A 50 28.34 -2.28 -22.03
N GLY A 51 28.37 -2.87 -23.23
CA GLY A 51 29.58 -3.47 -23.79
C GLY A 51 30.17 -4.58 -22.93
N GLY A 52 29.33 -5.38 -22.28
CA GLY A 52 29.74 -6.58 -21.57
C GLY A 52 30.49 -7.50 -22.50
N PRO A 53 31.51 -8.28 -22.04
CA PRO A 53 32.28 -9.17 -22.86
C PRO A 53 31.30 -10.08 -23.62
N GLN A 54 31.46 -10.12 -24.98
CA GLN A 54 30.72 -11.07 -25.78
C GLN A 54 31.09 -12.47 -25.27
N ILE A 55 30.09 -13.16 -24.69
CA ILE A 55 30.25 -14.55 -24.28
C ILE A 55 30.47 -15.31 -25.59
N VAL A 56 31.72 -15.67 -25.87
CA VAL A 56 32.09 -16.50 -27.01
C VAL A 56 31.21 -17.75 -26.95
N ASP A 57 30.64 -18.16 -28.08
CA ASP A 57 29.81 -19.36 -28.19
C ASP A 57 30.70 -20.60 -27.96
N SER A 58 31.10 -20.85 -26.70
CA SER A 58 31.74 -22.09 -26.33
C SER A 58 30.67 -23.18 -26.44
N LYS A 59 31.01 -24.29 -27.07
CA LYS A 59 30.10 -25.37 -27.37
C LYS A 59 29.32 -25.81 -26.13
N SER A 60 28.05 -25.46 -26.09
CA SER A 60 27.12 -26.02 -25.08
C SER A 60 27.28 -27.53 -25.05
N GLY A 61 27.49 -28.09 -23.86
CA GLY A 61 27.66 -29.52 -23.67
C GLY A 61 29.07 -29.94 -23.22
N GLN A 62 30.05 -29.03 -23.16
CA GLN A 62 31.37 -29.34 -22.61
C GLN A 62 31.33 -29.42 -21.07
N LEU A 63 32.18 -30.27 -20.48
CA LEU A 63 32.31 -30.39 -19.02
C LEU A 63 33.00 -29.17 -18.44
N ILE A 64 32.49 -28.60 -17.36
CA ILE A 64 33.16 -27.55 -16.60
C ILE A 64 34.25 -28.20 -15.72
N LEU A 65 35.50 -27.94 -16.07
CA LEU A 65 36.66 -28.49 -15.35
C LEU A 65 37.00 -27.74 -14.08
N SER A 66 36.83 -26.41 -14.10
CA SER A 66 36.99 -25.56 -12.92
C SER A 66 36.21 -24.25 -13.05
N VAL A 67 35.82 -23.70 -11.90
CA VAL A 67 35.33 -22.33 -11.76
C VAL A 67 36.24 -21.63 -10.80
N VAL A 68 36.97 -20.63 -11.25
CA VAL A 68 37.91 -19.83 -10.45
C VAL A 68 37.36 -18.43 -10.30
N ILE A 69 37.35 -17.90 -9.06
CA ILE A 69 36.83 -16.56 -8.76
C ILE A 69 38.01 -15.70 -8.34
N GLU A 70 38.17 -14.56 -9.02
CA GLU A 70 39.21 -13.58 -8.70
C GLU A 70 38.63 -12.21 -8.40
N GLY A 71 39.26 -11.48 -7.48
CA GLY A 71 38.87 -10.11 -7.11
C GLY A 71 37.89 -10.02 -5.96
N ASN A 72 37.42 -11.15 -5.44
CA ASN A 72 36.63 -11.20 -4.21
C ASN A 72 37.54 -10.94 -2.97
N ARG A 73 37.15 -9.98 -2.14
CA ARG A 73 37.88 -9.58 -0.92
C ARG A 73 37.11 -9.83 0.35
N THR A 74 35.84 -9.50 0.36
CA THR A 74 34.91 -9.60 1.51
C THR A 74 33.89 -10.71 1.33
N VAL A 75 33.51 -11.04 0.09
CA VAL A 75 32.57 -12.10 -0.22
C VAL A 75 33.33 -13.40 -0.45
N SER A 76 33.06 -14.43 0.35
CA SER A 76 33.72 -15.72 0.19
C SER A 76 33.35 -16.38 -1.15
N GLU A 77 34.32 -17.09 -1.74
CA GLU A 77 34.11 -17.89 -2.96
C GLU A 77 32.92 -18.84 -2.82
N HIS A 78 32.80 -19.52 -1.66
CA HIS A 78 31.67 -20.41 -1.36
C HIS A 78 30.32 -19.70 -1.46
N LYS A 79 30.22 -18.46 -0.97
CA LYS A 79 28.99 -17.65 -1.07
C LYS A 79 28.67 -17.30 -2.53
N ILE A 80 29.66 -16.98 -3.33
CA ILE A 80 29.48 -16.70 -4.76
C ILE A 80 28.98 -17.95 -5.49
N LEU A 81 29.69 -19.08 -5.29
CA LEU A 81 29.32 -20.35 -5.90
C LEU A 81 27.94 -20.86 -5.44
N SER A 82 27.49 -20.52 -4.23
CA SER A 82 26.16 -20.94 -3.76
C SER A 82 25.01 -20.36 -4.58
N HIS A 83 25.23 -19.21 -5.24
CA HIS A 83 24.26 -18.57 -6.14
C HIS A 83 24.39 -19.05 -7.61
N MET A 84 25.29 -19.98 -7.90
CA MET A 84 25.54 -20.48 -9.26
C MET A 84 25.12 -21.95 -9.37
N GLN A 85 24.53 -22.29 -10.49
CA GLN A 85 24.25 -23.67 -10.89
C GLN A 85 25.40 -24.25 -11.74
N SER A 86 26.13 -23.38 -12.45
CA SER A 86 27.33 -23.72 -13.25
C SER A 86 28.50 -23.99 -12.31
N ARG A 87 28.83 -25.27 -12.10
CA ARG A 87 29.87 -25.72 -11.15
C ARG A 87 30.77 -26.76 -11.82
N THR A 88 31.92 -26.98 -11.22
CA THR A 88 32.83 -28.08 -11.61
C THR A 88 32.06 -29.40 -11.69
N ASP A 89 32.41 -30.24 -12.64
CA ASP A 89 31.81 -31.55 -12.96
C ASP A 89 30.37 -31.46 -13.51
N ARG A 90 29.90 -30.28 -13.93
CA ARG A 90 28.63 -30.11 -14.66
C ARG A 90 28.88 -29.72 -16.12
N THR A 91 27.91 -30.02 -16.95
CA THR A 91 27.92 -29.59 -18.36
C THR A 91 27.65 -28.10 -18.44
N TYR A 92 28.49 -27.39 -19.20
CA TYR A 92 28.29 -25.98 -19.47
C TYR A 92 27.03 -25.75 -20.32
N ASP A 93 26.15 -24.91 -19.84
CA ASP A 93 24.98 -24.41 -20.55
C ASP A 93 24.93 -22.87 -20.46
N LYS A 94 24.93 -22.24 -21.65
CA LYS A 94 24.98 -20.77 -21.79
C LYS A 94 23.84 -20.07 -21.08
N ASP A 95 22.61 -20.59 -21.19
CA ASP A 95 21.44 -19.97 -20.60
C ASP A 95 21.45 -20.09 -19.08
N THR A 96 21.90 -21.21 -18.55
CA THR A 96 22.09 -21.41 -17.11
C THR A 96 23.18 -20.49 -16.58
N PHE A 97 24.33 -20.38 -17.30
CA PHE A 97 25.41 -19.50 -16.90
C PHE A 97 24.97 -18.01 -16.90
N ASN A 98 24.22 -17.57 -17.91
CA ASN A 98 23.68 -16.21 -17.97
C ASN A 98 22.70 -15.93 -16.82
N ARG A 99 21.89 -16.91 -16.42
CA ARG A 99 21.03 -16.81 -15.22
C ARG A 99 21.86 -16.69 -13.95
N ASP A 100 22.92 -17.47 -13.82
CA ASP A 100 23.84 -17.41 -12.68
C ASP A 100 24.48 -16.02 -12.54
N ILE A 101 24.97 -15.45 -13.62
CA ILE A 101 25.50 -14.07 -13.65
C ILE A 101 24.42 -13.06 -13.26
N GLY A 102 23.19 -13.22 -13.77
CA GLY A 102 22.05 -12.40 -13.41
C GLY A 102 21.69 -12.50 -11.90
N GLU A 103 21.75 -13.70 -11.32
CA GLU A 103 21.55 -13.91 -9.89
C GLU A 103 22.63 -13.23 -9.05
N LEU A 104 23.90 -13.36 -9.46
CA LEU A 104 25.01 -12.68 -8.79
C LEU A 104 24.85 -11.15 -8.81
N TYR A 105 24.41 -10.56 -9.92
CA TYR A 105 24.10 -9.12 -9.97
C TYR A 105 22.90 -8.76 -9.08
N ARG A 106 21.87 -9.63 -8.99
CA ARG A 106 20.70 -9.40 -8.11
C ARG A 106 21.06 -9.42 -6.62
N THR A 107 22.14 -10.09 -6.23
CA THR A 107 22.61 -9.99 -4.82
C THR A 107 23.00 -8.57 -4.42
N GLY A 108 23.27 -7.68 -5.38
CA GLY A 108 23.72 -6.32 -5.12
C GLY A 108 25.17 -6.20 -4.64
N LEU A 109 25.90 -7.30 -4.48
CA LEU A 109 27.25 -7.35 -3.91
C LEU A 109 28.36 -6.96 -4.90
N PHE A 110 28.08 -7.05 -6.19
CA PHE A 110 29.09 -6.84 -7.23
C PHE A 110 28.74 -5.63 -8.12
N ASP A 111 29.78 -4.85 -8.43
CA ASP A 111 29.72 -3.75 -9.38
C ASP A 111 30.00 -4.26 -10.81
N THR A 112 30.94 -5.21 -10.94
CA THR A 112 31.31 -5.79 -12.21
C THR A 112 31.61 -7.27 -12.05
N ILE A 113 31.09 -8.08 -12.97
CA ILE A 113 31.39 -9.50 -13.10
C ILE A 113 31.81 -9.72 -14.55
N LYS A 114 33.06 -10.11 -14.76
CA LYS A 114 33.61 -10.40 -16.09
C LYS A 114 33.98 -11.89 -16.20
N PRO A 115 33.21 -12.69 -16.94
CA PRO A 115 33.58 -14.07 -17.17
C PRO A 115 34.65 -14.14 -18.25
N ALA A 116 35.61 -15.05 -18.08
CA ALA A 116 36.56 -15.48 -19.08
C ALA A 116 36.51 -17.00 -19.18
N PHE A 117 36.70 -17.53 -20.40
CA PHE A 117 36.61 -18.96 -20.68
C PHE A 117 37.90 -19.41 -21.32
N GLN A 118 38.43 -20.55 -20.87
CA GLN A 118 39.55 -21.23 -21.48
C GLN A 118 39.10 -22.63 -21.88
N GLU A 119 39.01 -22.88 -23.19
CA GLU A 119 38.62 -24.17 -23.74
C GLU A 119 39.83 -25.09 -23.83
N THR A 120 39.62 -26.36 -23.49
CA THR A 120 40.60 -27.45 -23.65
C THR A 120 39.92 -28.65 -24.32
N GLU A 121 40.69 -29.64 -24.77
CA GLU A 121 40.13 -30.86 -25.33
C GLU A 121 39.26 -31.66 -24.35
N GLN A 122 39.40 -31.43 -23.03
CA GLN A 122 38.71 -32.16 -21.98
C GLN A 122 37.50 -31.39 -21.41
N GLY A 123 37.35 -30.09 -21.72
CA GLY A 123 36.27 -29.26 -21.22
C GLY A 123 36.64 -27.79 -21.12
N VAL A 124 35.86 -27.03 -20.36
CA VAL A 124 36.00 -25.58 -20.22
C VAL A 124 36.38 -25.20 -18.79
N HIS A 125 37.36 -24.31 -18.65
CA HIS A 125 37.66 -23.59 -17.40
C HIS A 125 36.98 -22.25 -17.44
N ILE A 126 36.28 -21.89 -16.34
CA ILE A 126 35.59 -20.63 -16.18
C ILE A 126 36.35 -19.80 -15.15
N GLN A 127 36.74 -18.59 -15.53
CA GLN A 127 37.31 -17.61 -14.61
C GLN A 127 36.32 -16.44 -14.47
N LEU A 128 35.89 -16.13 -13.24
CA LEU A 128 35.03 -15.00 -12.92
C LEU A 128 35.87 -13.92 -12.26
N VAL A 129 36.16 -12.84 -12.95
CA VAL A 129 36.80 -11.68 -12.38
C VAL A 129 35.70 -10.78 -11.83
N VAL A 130 35.57 -10.70 -10.49
CA VAL A 130 34.55 -9.92 -9.81
C VAL A 130 35.13 -8.66 -9.19
N ARG A 131 34.36 -7.57 -9.22
CA ARG A 131 34.63 -6.37 -8.44
C ARG A 131 33.46 -6.16 -7.48
N GLU A 132 33.77 -6.29 -6.18
CA GLU A 132 32.78 -6.08 -5.14
C GLU A 132 32.37 -4.61 -5.07
N LYS A 133 31.09 -4.37 -4.79
CA LYS A 133 30.65 -3.03 -4.39
C LYS A 133 31.25 -2.71 -3.01
N PRO A 134 31.70 -1.48 -2.80
CA PRO A 134 32.11 -1.07 -1.47
C PRO A 134 30.91 -1.20 -0.51
N THR A 135 31.16 -1.72 0.67
CA THR A 135 30.16 -1.84 1.73
C THR A 135 30.42 -0.81 2.82
N VAL A 136 29.36 -0.34 3.47
CA VAL A 136 29.43 0.58 4.59
C VAL A 136 30.28 -0.02 5.71
N HIS A 137 31.30 0.72 6.16
CA HIS A 137 32.14 0.37 7.29
C HIS A 137 31.67 1.07 8.57
N SER A 138 31.37 2.38 8.49
CA SER A 138 30.83 3.16 9.60
C SER A 138 29.81 4.18 9.11
N VAL A 139 28.87 4.57 10.00
CA VAL A 139 27.94 5.68 9.80
C VAL A 139 28.01 6.56 11.04
N GLU A 140 28.40 7.82 10.86
CA GLU A 140 28.59 8.78 11.93
C GLU A 140 27.76 10.04 11.67
N PHE A 141 27.30 10.66 12.76
CA PHE A 141 26.52 11.88 12.75
C PHE A 141 27.21 12.94 13.61
N HIS A 142 27.27 14.18 13.13
CA HIS A 142 27.86 15.30 13.83
C HIS A 142 26.94 16.50 13.80
N GLY A 143 26.72 17.14 14.96
CA GLY A 143 25.89 18.32 15.14
C GLY A 143 24.40 18.00 15.44
N ASN A 144 24.10 16.75 15.74
CA ASN A 144 22.79 16.28 16.17
C ASN A 144 22.66 16.37 17.70
N GLU A 145 22.33 17.55 18.22
CA GLU A 145 22.22 17.79 19.68
C GLU A 145 20.88 17.30 20.26
N SER A 146 19.82 17.33 19.45
CA SER A 146 18.44 17.04 19.88
C SER A 146 18.00 15.62 19.61
N ILE A 147 18.59 14.95 18.62
CA ILE A 147 18.23 13.59 18.21
C ILE A 147 19.45 12.68 18.34
N ASP A 148 19.30 11.61 19.13
CA ASP A 148 20.37 10.65 19.38
C ASP A 148 20.78 9.88 18.12
N ASP A 149 22.07 9.54 18.00
CA ASP A 149 22.63 8.73 16.90
C ASP A 149 21.87 7.44 16.66
N SER A 150 21.40 6.78 17.73
CA SER A 150 20.64 5.52 17.63
C SER A 150 19.33 5.68 16.86
N LYS A 151 18.66 6.82 17.02
CA LYS A 151 17.45 7.15 16.28
C LYS A 151 17.77 7.49 14.82
N LEU A 152 18.78 8.34 14.60
CA LEU A 152 19.22 8.71 13.26
C LEU A 152 19.67 7.48 12.46
N LYS A 153 20.41 6.58 13.07
CA LYS A 153 20.85 5.32 12.45
C LYS A 153 19.66 4.46 12.01
N LYS A 154 18.63 4.36 12.84
CA LYS A 154 17.40 3.62 12.50
C LYS A 154 16.68 4.23 11.29
N HIS A 155 16.67 5.56 11.19
CA HIS A 155 15.98 6.27 10.10
C HIS A 155 16.81 6.42 8.83
N CYS A 156 18.14 6.48 8.92
CA CYS A 156 18.99 6.62 7.74
C CYS A 156 18.89 5.41 6.79
N GLY A 157 18.60 4.21 7.34
CA GLY A 157 18.44 2.99 6.55
C GLY A 157 19.73 2.55 5.84
N LEU A 158 20.87 2.80 6.48
CA LEU A 158 22.18 2.28 6.09
C LEU A 158 22.81 1.58 7.31
N ASP A 159 23.02 0.28 7.16
CA ASP A 159 23.71 -0.52 8.16
C ASP A 159 25.13 -0.88 7.70
N VAL A 160 26.00 -1.16 8.70
CA VAL A 160 27.36 -1.66 8.45
C VAL A 160 27.26 -2.97 7.65
N GLY A 161 27.96 -3.02 6.51
CA GLY A 161 27.94 -4.16 5.60
C GLY A 161 27.01 -3.99 4.40
N ASP A 162 26.12 -2.99 4.39
CA ASP A 162 25.26 -2.71 3.25
C ASP A 162 26.10 -2.22 2.05
N PRO A 163 25.65 -2.49 0.81
CA PRO A 163 26.26 -1.89 -0.36
C PRO A 163 26.16 -0.37 -0.30
N THR A 164 27.29 0.33 -0.42
CA THR A 164 27.34 1.79 -0.41
C THR A 164 27.53 2.37 -1.80
N GLY A 165 27.09 3.62 -1.96
CA GLY A 165 27.29 4.43 -3.16
C GLY A 165 26.58 5.79 -3.02
N PRO A 166 26.87 6.75 -3.92
CA PRO A 166 26.32 8.11 -3.83
C PRO A 166 24.80 8.15 -3.74
N SER A 167 24.09 7.27 -4.46
CA SER A 167 22.63 7.19 -4.42
C SER A 167 22.08 6.74 -3.07
N ALA A 168 22.69 5.70 -2.46
CA ALA A 168 22.27 5.20 -1.15
C ALA A 168 22.53 6.24 -0.05
N VAL A 169 23.70 6.90 -0.10
CA VAL A 169 24.07 7.94 0.87
C VAL A 169 23.17 9.16 0.75
N ASN A 170 22.82 9.60 -0.47
CA ASN A 170 21.89 10.71 -0.66
C ASN A 170 20.47 10.35 -0.21
N ALA A 171 20.02 9.11 -0.45
CA ALA A 171 18.73 8.64 0.06
C ALA A 171 18.71 8.64 1.60
N ALA A 172 19.80 8.20 2.26
CA ALA A 172 19.94 8.26 3.70
C ALA A 172 19.89 9.71 4.21
N ARG A 173 20.61 10.64 3.56
CA ARG A 173 20.56 12.07 3.86
C ARG A 173 19.13 12.61 3.80
N THR A 174 18.38 12.25 2.77
CA THR A 174 16.99 12.70 2.61
C THR A 174 16.12 12.17 3.75
N ARG A 175 16.23 10.89 4.11
CA ARG A 175 15.45 10.31 5.22
C ARG A 175 15.80 10.94 6.57
N ILE A 176 17.07 11.27 6.80
CA ILE A 176 17.50 11.99 8.01
C ILE A 176 16.85 13.37 8.03
N LEU A 177 16.87 14.11 6.91
CA LEU A 177 16.26 15.43 6.81
C LEU A 177 14.76 15.37 7.04
N GLU A 178 14.05 14.44 6.41
CA GLU A 178 12.62 14.16 6.62
C GLU A 178 12.34 13.88 8.10
N HIS A 179 13.14 13.04 8.74
CA HIS A 179 12.98 12.76 10.17
C HIS A 179 13.14 14.02 11.04
N TYR A 180 14.10 14.91 10.74
CA TYR A 180 14.23 16.19 11.42
C TYR A 180 13.01 17.09 11.20
N GLN A 181 12.51 17.17 9.99
CA GLN A 181 11.31 17.95 9.66
C GLN A 181 10.07 17.43 10.40
N ASP A 182 9.90 16.11 10.50
CA ASP A 182 8.83 15.48 11.29
C ASP A 182 8.90 15.81 12.77
N GLN A 183 10.11 16.07 13.27
CA GLN A 183 10.32 16.51 14.64
C GLN A 183 10.17 18.04 14.81
N GLY A 184 9.83 18.77 13.73
CA GLY A 184 9.62 20.22 13.74
C GLY A 184 10.88 21.06 13.50
N PHE A 185 11.98 20.46 13.09
CA PHE A 185 13.20 21.14 12.69
C PHE A 185 13.17 21.47 11.19
N ASN A 186 12.27 22.35 10.76
CA ASN A 186 12.05 22.62 9.35
C ASN A 186 13.24 23.31 8.67
N ASN A 187 14.09 24.00 9.45
CA ASN A 187 15.31 24.64 8.99
C ASN A 187 16.56 23.76 9.16
N ALA A 188 16.38 22.47 9.45
CA ALA A 188 17.50 21.55 9.52
C ALA A 188 18.19 21.41 8.17
N ASP A 189 19.52 21.34 8.20
CA ASP A 189 20.34 21.03 7.02
C ASP A 189 21.19 19.79 7.33
N VAL A 190 21.23 18.87 6.38
CA VAL A 190 22.00 17.63 6.47
C VAL A 190 22.91 17.55 5.26
N GLN A 191 24.21 17.58 5.50
CA GLN A 191 25.24 17.51 4.48
C GLN A 191 25.98 16.19 4.58
N VAL A 192 26.30 15.58 3.44
CA VAL A 192 27.21 14.43 3.37
C VAL A 192 28.64 14.95 3.39
N PHE A 193 29.32 14.81 4.51
CA PHE A 193 30.71 15.21 4.65
C PHE A 193 31.68 14.19 4.06
N GLN A 194 31.38 12.90 4.24
CA GLN A 194 32.13 11.77 3.70
C GLN A 194 31.17 10.65 3.28
N GLY A 195 31.55 9.85 2.31
CA GLY A 195 30.76 8.72 1.78
C GLY A 195 30.09 8.99 0.42
N ASN A 196 30.28 10.19 -0.16
CA ASN A 196 29.67 10.57 -1.44
C ASN A 196 30.53 10.25 -2.66
N LYS A 197 31.77 9.78 -2.46
CA LYS A 197 32.68 9.42 -3.55
C LYS A 197 32.73 7.89 -3.75
N PRO A 198 32.94 7.45 -4.99
CA PRO A 198 33.12 6.01 -5.24
C PRO A 198 34.27 5.41 -4.42
N GLY A 199 34.00 4.35 -3.69
CA GLY A 199 34.99 3.65 -2.87
C GLY A 199 35.10 4.12 -1.42
N GLU A 200 34.47 5.23 -1.04
CA GLU A 200 34.36 5.62 0.36
C GLU A 200 33.42 4.64 1.09
N ARG A 201 33.85 4.18 2.26
CA ARG A 201 33.15 3.18 3.07
C ARG A 201 32.68 3.76 4.41
N ASP A 202 33.30 4.82 4.86
CA ASP A 202 32.91 5.56 6.04
C ASP A 202 32.00 6.70 5.62
N ILE A 203 30.83 6.77 6.23
CA ILE A 203 29.80 7.75 5.90
C ILE A 203 29.66 8.69 7.07
N VAL A 204 29.82 9.98 6.81
CA VAL A 204 29.71 11.03 7.83
C VAL A 204 28.68 12.07 7.39
N PHE A 205 27.63 12.22 8.20
CA PHE A 205 26.62 13.27 8.03
C PHE A 205 26.92 14.43 8.98
N LYS A 206 26.99 15.64 8.43
CA LYS A 206 27.06 16.87 9.20
C LYS A 206 25.68 17.52 9.24
N ILE A 207 25.17 17.75 10.43
CA ILE A 207 23.81 18.21 10.69
C ILE A 207 23.85 19.58 11.34
N SER A 208 22.97 20.46 10.88
CA SER A 208 22.67 21.74 11.53
C SER A 208 21.17 21.76 11.81
N GLU A 209 20.77 21.57 13.08
CA GLU A 209 19.37 21.32 13.42
C GLU A 209 18.46 22.55 13.27
N GLY A 210 18.95 23.72 13.65
CA GLY A 210 18.11 24.90 13.79
C GLY A 210 17.13 24.81 14.98
N PRO A 211 16.24 25.78 15.15
CA PRO A 211 15.22 25.76 16.20
C PRO A 211 14.08 24.80 15.86
N VAL A 212 13.47 24.19 16.88
CA VAL A 212 12.18 23.46 16.71
C VAL A 212 11.07 24.49 16.49
N GLU A 213 10.40 24.38 15.36
CA GLU A 213 9.24 25.21 15.06
C GLU A 213 7.98 24.59 15.64
N ARG A 214 7.16 25.42 16.26
CA ARG A 214 5.92 24.99 16.94
C ARG A 214 4.77 25.86 16.52
N ILE A 215 3.61 25.26 16.36
CA ILE A 215 2.38 25.99 16.04
C ILE A 215 1.86 26.68 17.31
N TRP A 216 1.87 28.03 17.28
CA TRP A 216 1.27 28.84 18.33
C TRP A 216 -0.24 28.92 18.19
N ASP A 217 -0.72 29.22 16.97
CA ASP A 217 -2.12 29.43 16.67
C ASP A 217 -2.48 28.89 15.29
N ILE A 218 -3.68 28.32 15.16
CA ILE A 218 -4.24 27.86 13.89
C ILE A 218 -5.48 28.69 13.58
N ARG A 219 -5.46 29.36 12.42
CA ARG A 219 -6.53 30.22 11.92
C ARG A 219 -7.10 29.70 10.62
N PHE A 220 -8.34 30.07 10.36
CA PHE A 220 -9.04 29.75 9.11
C PHE A 220 -9.59 31.04 8.52
N VAL A 221 -9.42 31.23 7.21
CA VAL A 221 -9.92 32.37 6.46
C VAL A 221 -10.66 31.88 5.22
N GLY A 222 -11.81 32.50 4.92
CA GLY A 222 -12.64 32.12 3.79
C GLY A 222 -13.62 30.97 4.06
N ASN A 223 -13.66 30.47 5.29
CA ASN A 223 -14.62 29.48 5.76
C ASN A 223 -15.96 30.14 6.15
N VAL A 224 -16.86 30.29 5.19
CA VAL A 224 -18.17 30.97 5.39
C VAL A 224 -19.18 30.01 5.99
N GLU A 225 -19.25 28.79 5.49
CA GLU A 225 -20.26 27.79 5.88
C GLU A 225 -19.91 27.05 7.18
N PHE A 226 -18.63 26.88 7.49
CA PHE A 226 -18.20 26.07 8.64
C PHE A 226 -17.40 26.91 9.64
N LYS A 227 -17.76 26.79 10.92
CA LYS A 227 -17.04 27.45 12.00
C LYS A 227 -15.61 26.92 12.14
N ALA A 228 -14.68 27.79 12.52
CA ALA A 228 -13.27 27.45 12.72
C ALA A 228 -13.07 26.27 13.69
N ASP A 229 -13.83 26.21 14.79
CA ASP A 229 -13.73 25.13 15.76
C ASP A 229 -14.04 23.75 15.14
N LEU A 230 -15.03 23.71 14.23
CA LEU A 230 -15.37 22.48 13.52
C LEU A 230 -14.24 22.03 12.59
N LEU A 231 -13.66 22.97 11.85
CA LEU A 231 -12.54 22.71 10.95
C LEU A 231 -11.30 22.28 11.73
N LYS A 232 -11.05 22.91 12.87
CA LYS A 232 -9.97 22.55 13.79
C LYS A 232 -10.09 21.13 14.32
N ALA A 233 -11.32 20.63 14.50
CA ALA A 233 -11.55 19.22 14.87
C ALA A 233 -11.27 18.21 13.74
N LYS A 234 -11.16 18.66 12.48
CA LYS A 234 -10.90 17.80 11.31
C LYS A 234 -9.43 17.63 11.00
N ILE A 235 -8.57 18.47 11.50
CA ILE A 235 -7.13 18.44 11.31
C ILE A 235 -6.40 17.70 12.44
N LYS A 236 -5.19 17.23 12.16
CA LYS A 236 -4.30 16.59 13.16
C LYS A 236 -3.47 17.60 13.94
N SER A 237 -3.01 18.66 13.27
CA SER A 237 -2.20 19.70 13.90
C SER A 237 -2.92 20.32 15.10
N ARG A 238 -2.16 20.65 16.12
CA ARG A 238 -2.67 21.25 17.37
C ARG A 238 -1.91 22.54 17.64
N ASP A 239 -2.59 23.53 18.19
CA ASP A 239 -1.97 24.77 18.65
C ASP A 239 -1.59 24.71 20.13
N SER A 240 -0.74 25.65 20.55
CA SER A 240 -0.25 25.73 21.93
C SER A 240 -1.20 26.47 22.89
N ARG A 241 -2.28 27.06 22.40
CA ARG A 241 -3.18 27.90 23.20
C ARG A 241 -3.92 27.18 24.32
N ASN A 242 -4.04 25.85 24.23
CA ASN A 242 -4.87 25.04 25.11
C ASN A 242 -4.12 24.23 26.20
N GLY A 243 -2.90 24.62 26.57
CA GLY A 243 -2.23 24.07 27.75
C GLY A 243 -0.99 23.19 27.53
N LEU A 244 -0.40 22.68 28.61
CA LEU A 244 0.86 21.96 28.63
C LEU A 244 0.91 20.70 27.73
N THR A 245 -0.20 20.02 27.54
CA THR A 245 -0.31 18.85 26.66
C THR A 245 -0.17 19.20 25.17
N ALA A 246 -0.60 20.40 24.77
CA ALA A 246 -0.44 20.88 23.42
C ALA A 246 1.03 21.08 23.03
N TYR A 247 1.88 21.45 24.00
CA TYR A 247 3.32 21.68 23.76
C TYR A 247 4.06 20.47 23.22
N ALA A 248 3.65 19.25 23.56
CA ALA A 248 4.29 18.02 23.10
C ALA A 248 3.89 17.63 21.65
N PHE A 249 2.72 18.11 21.17
CA PHE A 249 2.13 17.66 19.90
C PHE A 249 1.94 18.77 18.86
N ASN A 250 2.46 19.97 19.10
CA ASN A 250 2.28 21.14 18.24
C ASN A 250 3.46 21.43 17.32
N LYS A 251 4.30 20.44 17.07
CA LYS A 251 5.39 20.58 16.10
C LYS A 251 4.82 20.86 14.70
N ALA A 252 5.41 21.81 14.00
CA ALA A 252 5.05 22.10 12.64
C ALA A 252 5.90 21.21 11.72
N SER A 253 5.26 20.32 10.98
CA SER A 253 5.92 19.54 9.92
C SER A 253 5.21 19.84 8.59
N PRO A 254 5.95 20.05 7.50
CA PRO A 254 5.36 20.28 6.19
C PRO A 254 4.43 19.18 5.76
N GLU A 255 4.75 17.91 6.08
CA GLU A 255 3.92 16.74 5.81
C GLU A 255 2.61 16.79 6.60
N SER A 256 2.65 17.12 7.89
CA SER A 256 1.43 17.23 8.71
C SER A 256 0.51 18.34 8.23
N ILE A 257 1.07 19.47 7.76
CA ILE A 257 0.29 20.58 7.20
C ILE A 257 -0.33 20.17 5.85
N ALA A 258 0.39 19.44 5.02
CA ALA A 258 -0.14 18.90 3.76
C ALA A 258 -1.27 17.89 4.00
N ASP A 259 -1.13 16.98 4.96
CA ASP A 259 -2.16 16.03 5.38
C ASP A 259 -3.41 16.76 5.91
N ASP A 260 -3.22 17.82 6.67
CA ASP A 260 -4.33 18.63 7.19
C ASP A 260 -5.07 19.39 6.08
N LYS A 261 -4.36 19.91 5.07
CA LYS A 261 -4.98 20.49 3.86
C LYS A 261 -5.86 19.46 3.15
N GLU A 262 -5.35 18.25 2.96
CA GLU A 262 -6.09 17.16 2.31
C GLU A 262 -7.32 16.74 3.15
N ARG A 263 -7.19 16.66 4.48
CA ARG A 263 -8.31 16.37 5.39
C ARG A 263 -9.41 17.40 5.29
N LEU A 264 -9.06 18.68 5.31
CA LEU A 264 -10.00 19.77 5.12
C LEU A 264 -10.68 19.68 3.77
N LEU A 265 -9.92 19.47 2.70
CA LEU A 265 -10.44 19.34 1.34
C LEU A 265 -11.41 18.14 1.23
N ASN A 266 -11.05 16.99 1.78
CA ASN A 266 -11.90 15.81 1.82
C ASN A 266 -13.17 16.03 2.65
N TYR A 267 -13.07 16.78 3.74
CA TYR A 267 -14.25 17.16 4.51
C TYR A 267 -15.23 18.03 3.70
N TYR A 268 -14.74 19.08 3.02
CA TYR A 268 -15.56 19.92 2.16
C TYR A 268 -16.19 19.12 1.01
N ARG A 269 -15.40 18.30 0.32
CA ARG A 269 -15.87 17.45 -0.78
C ARG A 269 -16.93 16.43 -0.30
N SER A 270 -16.78 15.89 0.88
CA SER A 270 -17.76 14.96 1.46
C SER A 270 -19.15 15.57 1.67
N LEU A 271 -19.22 16.89 1.74
CA LEU A 271 -20.45 17.65 1.92
C LEU A 271 -20.96 18.32 0.63
N GLY A 272 -20.30 18.03 -0.50
CA GLY A 272 -20.70 18.50 -1.81
C GLY A 272 -20.00 19.76 -2.32
N TYR A 273 -18.97 20.26 -1.65
CA TYR A 273 -18.15 21.37 -2.10
C TYR A 273 -16.98 20.84 -2.94
N PHE A 274 -17.25 20.36 -4.15
CA PHE A 274 -16.25 19.66 -4.98
C PHE A 274 -15.17 20.60 -5.54
N ASP A 275 -15.50 21.88 -5.74
CA ASP A 275 -14.57 22.91 -6.22
C ASP A 275 -13.80 23.58 -5.08
N ALA A 276 -13.97 23.11 -3.83
CA ALA A 276 -13.25 23.63 -2.69
C ALA A 276 -11.73 23.57 -2.90
N ARG A 277 -11.05 24.62 -2.50
CA ARG A 277 -9.59 24.73 -2.49
C ARG A 277 -9.12 25.12 -1.10
N VAL A 278 -8.07 24.48 -0.64
CA VAL A 278 -7.47 24.76 0.66
C VAL A 278 -5.98 25.01 0.44
N ASP A 279 -5.52 26.15 0.87
CA ASP A 279 -4.09 26.50 0.93
C ASP A 279 -3.71 26.91 2.34
N HIS A 280 -2.44 27.23 2.58
CA HIS A 280 -1.98 27.66 3.88
C HIS A 280 -0.96 28.79 3.76
N GLN A 281 -0.88 29.60 4.83
CA GLN A 281 0.13 30.61 5.05
C GLN A 281 0.77 30.40 6.41
N ILE A 282 2.07 30.61 6.49
CA ILE A 282 2.86 30.49 7.72
C ILE A 282 3.48 31.84 7.99
N GLU A 283 3.24 32.37 9.18
CA GLU A 283 3.90 33.55 9.71
C GLU A 283 4.75 33.14 10.91
N TYR A 284 5.97 33.67 10.99
CA TYR A 284 6.90 33.39 12.09
C TYR A 284 6.87 34.54 13.10
N ASP A 285 7.07 34.21 14.36
CA ASP A 285 7.38 35.20 15.37
C ASP A 285 8.86 35.68 15.26
N ASP A 286 9.22 36.74 15.99
CA ASP A 286 10.58 37.29 15.98
C ASP A 286 11.66 36.30 16.42
N SER A 287 11.32 35.25 17.14
CA SER A 287 12.26 34.21 17.60
C SER A 287 12.47 33.08 16.58
N GLY A 288 11.64 32.98 15.55
CA GLY A 288 11.63 31.89 14.58
C GLY A 288 11.22 30.53 15.15
N LYS A 289 10.73 30.48 16.40
CA LYS A 289 10.31 29.23 17.07
C LYS A 289 8.81 28.98 17.02
N TRP A 290 8.03 30.04 16.93
CA TRP A 290 6.57 29.96 16.92
C TRP A 290 6.04 30.35 15.56
N ILE A 291 5.10 29.57 15.08
CA ILE A 291 4.40 29.86 13.82
C ILE A 291 2.92 30.08 14.04
N TYR A 292 2.37 30.96 13.25
CA TYR A 292 0.95 31.19 13.08
C TYR A 292 0.55 30.56 11.76
N LEU A 293 -0.21 29.46 11.83
CA LEU A 293 -0.64 28.69 10.66
C LEU A 293 -2.05 29.17 10.27
N THR A 294 -2.20 29.74 9.08
CA THR A 294 -3.50 30.16 8.56
C THR A 294 -3.87 29.31 7.37
N PHE A 295 -4.98 28.55 7.48
CA PHE A 295 -5.57 27.85 6.32
C PHE A 295 -6.46 28.81 5.56
N VAL A 296 -6.17 28.99 4.27
CA VAL A 296 -6.94 29.85 3.35
C VAL A 296 -7.85 28.94 2.53
N ILE A 297 -9.16 29.15 2.69
CA ILE A 297 -10.18 28.27 2.13
C ILE A 297 -11.00 29.06 1.10
N ALA A 298 -11.16 28.48 -0.07
CA ALA A 298 -12.15 28.90 -1.05
C ALA A 298 -13.16 27.76 -1.18
N GLU A 299 -14.32 27.90 -0.55
CA GLU A 299 -15.30 26.80 -0.41
C GLU A 299 -15.91 26.41 -1.76
N GLY A 300 -16.12 27.36 -2.66
CA GLY A 300 -16.87 27.15 -3.88
C GLY A 300 -18.38 27.02 -3.61
N GLU A 301 -19.12 26.58 -4.63
CA GLU A 301 -20.54 26.34 -4.49
C GLU A 301 -20.84 24.88 -4.13
N ARG A 302 -21.92 24.67 -3.37
CA ARG A 302 -22.33 23.34 -2.95
C ARG A 302 -23.16 22.66 -4.05
N TYR A 303 -22.73 21.49 -4.48
CA TYR A 303 -23.38 20.67 -5.49
C TYR A 303 -24.65 20.02 -4.97
N ARG A 304 -25.68 19.97 -5.83
CA ARG A 304 -26.98 19.33 -5.56
C ARG A 304 -27.16 18.09 -6.39
N VAL A 305 -27.80 17.09 -5.83
CA VAL A 305 -28.17 15.86 -6.53
C VAL A 305 -29.32 16.17 -7.50
N ARG A 306 -29.10 16.02 -8.78
CA ARG A 306 -30.14 16.17 -9.81
C ARG A 306 -30.96 14.90 -9.93
N ASN A 307 -30.29 13.76 -10.10
CA ASN A 307 -30.92 12.48 -10.31
C ASN A 307 -30.19 11.35 -9.57
N ILE A 308 -30.93 10.31 -9.20
CA ILE A 308 -30.40 9.07 -8.64
C ILE A 308 -30.97 7.91 -9.44
N GLU A 309 -30.10 7.04 -9.91
CA GLU A 309 -30.45 5.86 -10.69
C GLU A 309 -29.83 4.61 -10.05
N ILE A 310 -30.52 3.48 -10.21
CA ILE A 310 -30.02 2.16 -9.84
C ILE A 310 -30.03 1.31 -11.11
N ALA A 311 -28.93 0.62 -11.39
CA ALA A 311 -28.79 -0.26 -12.52
C ALA A 311 -28.26 -1.63 -12.10
N GLY A 312 -28.71 -2.69 -12.78
CA GLY A 312 -28.27 -4.07 -12.51
C GLY A 312 -29.07 -4.80 -11.43
N ASN A 313 -30.04 -4.13 -10.79
CA ASN A 313 -30.92 -4.68 -9.76
C ASN A 313 -32.04 -5.49 -10.41
N GLN A 314 -31.85 -6.80 -10.57
CA GLN A 314 -32.82 -7.73 -11.15
C GLN A 314 -33.74 -8.35 -10.09
N TYR A 315 -33.18 -8.67 -8.91
CA TYR A 315 -33.91 -9.31 -7.82
C TYR A 315 -34.86 -8.35 -7.11
N TYR A 316 -34.41 -7.15 -6.77
CA TYR A 316 -35.23 -6.10 -6.18
C TYR A 316 -35.63 -5.07 -7.24
N LYS A 317 -36.88 -4.60 -7.20
CA LYS A 317 -37.33 -3.49 -8.06
C LYS A 317 -36.78 -2.16 -7.54
N THR A 318 -36.49 -1.25 -8.43
CA THR A 318 -36.04 0.10 -8.10
C THR A 318 -36.99 0.81 -7.13
N ASP A 319 -38.31 0.65 -7.32
CA ASP A 319 -39.36 1.25 -6.48
C ASP A 319 -39.36 0.71 -5.03
N GLU A 320 -38.79 -0.46 -4.80
CA GLU A 320 -38.67 -1.05 -3.47
C GLU A 320 -37.44 -0.49 -2.73
N ILE A 321 -36.36 -0.17 -3.44
CA ILE A 321 -35.08 0.29 -2.85
C ILE A 321 -35.07 1.81 -2.67
N MET A 322 -35.48 2.58 -3.71
CA MET A 322 -35.38 4.05 -3.72
C MET A 322 -36.00 4.76 -2.53
N PRO A 323 -37.20 4.35 -2.01
CA PRO A 323 -37.80 4.99 -0.84
C PRO A 323 -36.96 4.88 0.44
N LEU A 324 -36.06 3.90 0.51
CA LEU A 324 -35.21 3.63 1.68
C LEU A 324 -33.96 4.52 1.73
N PHE A 325 -33.63 5.18 0.62
CA PHE A 325 -32.44 6.02 0.54
C PHE A 325 -32.51 7.25 1.45
N LYS A 326 -31.37 7.59 2.03
CA LYS A 326 -31.18 8.86 2.77
C LYS A 326 -30.87 10.04 1.88
N LEU A 327 -30.24 9.78 0.73
CA LEU A 327 -29.93 10.79 -0.26
C LEU A 327 -31.07 10.84 -1.30
N ARG A 328 -31.55 12.03 -1.61
CA ARG A 328 -32.68 12.21 -2.55
C ARG A 328 -32.36 13.24 -3.60
N ALA A 329 -33.06 13.19 -4.71
CA ALA A 329 -33.02 14.24 -5.71
C ALA A 329 -33.34 15.60 -5.07
N SER A 330 -32.65 16.64 -5.51
CA SER A 330 -32.66 18.01 -4.97
C SER A 330 -31.96 18.22 -3.62
N ASP A 331 -31.54 17.16 -2.92
CA ASP A 331 -30.68 17.28 -1.75
C ASP A 331 -29.33 17.88 -2.14
N SER A 332 -28.70 18.57 -1.20
CA SER A 332 -27.27 18.83 -1.28
C SER A 332 -26.49 17.51 -1.16
N PHE A 333 -25.49 17.32 -2.03
CA PHE A 333 -24.68 16.12 -1.99
C PHE A 333 -24.07 15.89 -0.61
N ASN A 334 -24.07 14.64 -0.18
CA ASN A 334 -23.45 14.23 1.08
C ASN A 334 -22.92 12.80 0.94
N GLN A 335 -21.60 12.66 1.08
CA GLN A 335 -20.91 11.37 0.91
C GLN A 335 -21.35 10.34 1.96
N SER A 336 -21.62 10.77 3.20
CA SER A 336 -22.05 9.85 4.25
C SER A 336 -23.44 9.27 3.97
N LYS A 337 -24.35 10.09 3.40
CA LYS A 337 -25.67 9.61 2.94
C LYS A 337 -25.51 8.63 1.79
N LYS A 338 -24.66 8.96 0.79
CA LYS A 338 -24.37 8.10 -0.35
C LYS A 338 -23.80 6.74 0.11
N SER A 339 -22.79 6.75 0.97
CA SER A 339 -22.21 5.52 1.51
C SER A 339 -23.17 4.71 2.38
N TYR A 340 -24.12 5.38 3.04
CA TYR A 340 -25.21 4.70 3.73
C TYR A 340 -26.12 3.96 2.74
N ASP A 341 -26.50 4.62 1.64
CA ASP A 341 -27.38 4.03 0.63
C ASP A 341 -26.69 2.83 -0.07
N GLU A 342 -25.39 2.91 -0.35
CA GLU A 342 -24.60 1.78 -0.86
C GLU A 342 -24.61 0.58 0.11
N ARG A 343 -24.41 0.83 1.40
CA ARG A 343 -24.50 -0.23 2.41
C ARG A 343 -25.90 -0.80 2.54
N LEU A 344 -26.91 0.06 2.53
CA LEU A 344 -28.30 -0.39 2.57
C LEU A 344 -28.63 -1.37 1.44
N ILE A 345 -28.23 -1.05 0.20
CA ILE A 345 -28.42 -1.97 -0.92
C ILE A 345 -27.67 -3.28 -0.66
N ARG A 346 -26.40 -3.21 -0.27
CA ARG A 346 -25.57 -4.39 0.02
C ARG A 346 -26.21 -5.28 1.09
N ASP A 347 -26.73 -4.67 2.17
CA ASP A 347 -27.37 -5.38 3.28
C ASP A 347 -28.66 -6.07 2.82
N LEU A 348 -29.52 -5.39 2.01
CA LEU A 348 -30.74 -5.96 1.44
C LEU A 348 -30.41 -7.22 0.60
N TYR A 349 -29.40 -7.15 -0.26
CA TYR A 349 -28.97 -8.29 -1.07
C TYR A 349 -28.33 -9.38 -0.22
N GLY A 350 -27.47 -8.98 0.72
CA GLY A 350 -26.80 -9.90 1.63
C GLY A 350 -27.75 -10.70 2.52
N GLU A 351 -28.88 -10.11 2.94
CA GLU A 351 -29.92 -10.82 3.69
C GLU A 351 -30.60 -11.93 2.87
N ARG A 352 -30.57 -11.81 1.55
CA ARG A 352 -31.20 -12.75 0.62
C ARG A 352 -30.24 -13.75 0.00
N GLY A 353 -29.02 -13.85 0.53
CA GLY A 353 -28.04 -14.83 0.08
C GLY A 353 -27.06 -14.33 -0.98
N PHE A 354 -27.22 -13.12 -1.47
CA PHE A 354 -26.29 -12.50 -2.42
C PHE A 354 -25.11 -11.88 -1.68
N ILE A 355 -24.36 -12.72 -0.98
CA ILE A 355 -23.30 -12.29 -0.05
C ILE A 355 -22.09 -11.66 -0.73
N PHE A 356 -21.93 -11.89 -2.03
CA PHE A 356 -20.87 -11.28 -2.87
C PHE A 356 -21.41 -10.18 -3.78
N ALA A 357 -22.62 -9.67 -3.51
CA ALA A 357 -23.15 -8.56 -4.27
C ALA A 357 -22.21 -7.34 -4.16
N ASP A 358 -21.80 -6.81 -5.29
CA ASP A 358 -20.98 -5.61 -5.38
C ASP A 358 -21.85 -4.41 -5.76
N ILE A 359 -21.75 -3.36 -4.94
CA ILE A 359 -22.51 -2.14 -5.11
C ILE A 359 -21.55 -0.96 -5.16
N VAL A 360 -21.56 -0.27 -6.30
CA VAL A 360 -20.72 0.90 -6.56
C VAL A 360 -21.56 2.11 -6.92
N GLY A 361 -21.53 3.14 -6.09
CA GLY A 361 -22.17 4.41 -6.37
C GLY A 361 -21.22 5.37 -7.09
N GLN A 362 -21.49 5.63 -8.35
CA GLN A 362 -20.74 6.57 -9.17
C GLN A 362 -21.37 7.95 -9.13
N VAL A 363 -20.53 9.00 -9.08
CA VAL A 363 -20.97 10.40 -9.10
C VAL A 363 -20.55 11.01 -10.44
N LYS A 364 -21.53 11.47 -11.21
CA LYS A 364 -21.31 12.19 -12.47
C LYS A 364 -21.51 13.68 -12.24
N TYR A 365 -20.45 14.46 -12.44
CA TYR A 365 -20.49 15.91 -12.31
C TYR A 365 -21.13 16.55 -13.56
N LEU A 366 -21.96 17.54 -13.31
CA LEU A 366 -22.72 18.26 -14.32
C LEU A 366 -22.54 19.76 -14.18
N PRO A 367 -22.79 20.56 -15.25
CA PRO A 367 -22.82 22.00 -15.15
C PRO A 367 -23.84 22.49 -14.12
N LYS A 368 -23.64 23.74 -13.64
CA LYS A 368 -24.52 24.40 -12.65
C LYS A 368 -24.53 23.71 -11.28
N ASN A 369 -23.38 23.17 -10.87
CA ASN A 369 -23.16 22.55 -9.53
C ASN A 369 -24.17 21.46 -9.22
N GLN A 370 -24.36 20.56 -10.19
CA GLN A 370 -25.24 19.41 -10.08
C GLN A 370 -24.46 18.11 -10.21
N VAL A 371 -24.98 17.06 -9.61
CA VAL A 371 -24.48 15.69 -9.76
C VAL A 371 -25.62 14.73 -10.02
N ASP A 372 -25.36 13.74 -10.87
CA ASP A 372 -26.17 12.52 -10.95
C ASP A 372 -25.43 11.41 -10.22
N ILE A 373 -26.19 10.53 -9.56
CA ILE A 373 -25.67 9.37 -8.85
C ILE A 373 -26.23 8.12 -9.52
N LEU A 374 -25.33 7.23 -9.90
CA LEU A 374 -25.67 5.91 -10.43
C LEU A 374 -25.16 4.85 -9.45
N TYR A 375 -26.07 4.10 -8.83
CA TYR A 375 -25.75 2.90 -8.09
C TYR A 375 -25.76 1.70 -9.02
N SER A 376 -24.59 1.17 -9.35
CA SER A 376 -24.43 -0.06 -10.13
C SER A 376 -24.42 -1.25 -9.18
N VAL A 377 -25.32 -2.19 -9.42
CA VAL A 377 -25.48 -3.41 -8.63
C VAL A 377 -25.04 -4.61 -9.47
N ALA A 378 -24.04 -5.32 -9.03
CA ALA A 378 -23.67 -6.63 -9.53
C ALA A 378 -24.11 -7.66 -8.49
N GLU A 379 -25.30 -8.26 -8.70
CA GLU A 379 -25.96 -9.11 -7.69
C GLU A 379 -25.16 -10.37 -7.37
N GLY A 380 -24.54 -10.98 -8.40
CA GLY A 380 -23.93 -12.29 -8.29
C GLY A 380 -24.94 -13.41 -8.06
N ASP A 381 -24.49 -14.52 -7.52
CA ASP A 381 -25.30 -15.68 -7.22
C ASP A 381 -25.81 -15.72 -5.78
N MET A 382 -26.92 -16.40 -5.56
CA MET A 382 -27.49 -16.63 -4.25
C MET A 382 -26.84 -17.87 -3.59
N TYR A 383 -26.28 -17.71 -2.40
CA TYR A 383 -25.52 -18.78 -1.71
C TYR A 383 -26.25 -19.33 -0.49
N ARG A 384 -26.11 -20.66 -0.31
CA ARG A 384 -26.47 -21.38 0.90
C ARG A 384 -25.21 -22.01 1.50
N ALA A 385 -25.15 -22.12 2.82
CA ALA A 385 -24.08 -22.83 3.49
C ALA A 385 -24.14 -24.32 3.11
N SER A 386 -23.10 -24.87 2.50
CA SER A 386 -22.98 -26.32 2.24
C SER A 386 -22.32 -27.05 3.43
N ASP A 387 -21.27 -26.44 3.99
CA ASP A 387 -20.54 -26.92 5.17
C ASP A 387 -20.09 -25.74 6.04
N VAL A 388 -19.89 -26.00 7.32
CA VAL A 388 -19.34 -25.01 8.27
C VAL A 388 -18.17 -25.65 8.99
N ARG A 389 -16.96 -25.22 8.69
CA ARG A 389 -15.74 -25.70 9.32
C ARG A 389 -15.32 -24.70 10.40
N VAL A 390 -15.03 -25.21 11.59
CA VAL A 390 -14.58 -24.42 12.72
C VAL A 390 -13.12 -24.77 12.98
N HIS A 391 -12.26 -23.79 12.86
CA HIS A 391 -10.85 -23.89 13.22
C HIS A 391 -10.59 -23.06 14.47
N ILE A 392 -10.05 -23.70 15.51
CA ILE A 392 -9.77 -23.07 16.81
C ILE A 392 -8.28 -23.23 17.09
N GLU A 393 -7.57 -22.11 17.16
CA GLU A 393 -6.16 -22.08 17.53
C GLU A 393 -6.03 -21.79 19.03
N GLY A 394 -5.13 -22.47 19.74
CA GLY A 394 -4.84 -22.28 21.17
C GLY A 394 -5.11 -23.53 22.02
N ASP A 395 -5.40 -23.36 23.30
CA ASP A 395 -5.37 -24.44 24.33
C ASP A 395 -6.41 -25.57 24.19
N GLY A 396 -7.14 -25.66 23.09
CA GLY A 396 -8.01 -26.81 22.76
C GLY A 396 -9.20 -27.09 23.69
N HIS A 397 -9.50 -26.19 24.63
CA HIS A 397 -10.58 -26.38 25.61
C HIS A 397 -11.98 -26.08 25.04
N THR A 398 -12.05 -25.24 24.00
CA THR A 398 -13.31 -24.84 23.36
C THR A 398 -13.71 -25.84 22.29
N LYS A 399 -14.88 -26.48 22.45
CA LYS A 399 -15.40 -27.42 21.47
C LYS A 399 -16.11 -26.71 20.32
N ARG A 400 -16.08 -27.31 19.12
CA ARG A 400 -16.77 -26.83 17.90
C ARG A 400 -18.25 -26.50 18.19
N ASP A 401 -18.95 -27.34 18.94
CA ASP A 401 -20.39 -27.15 19.22
C ASP A 401 -20.69 -25.90 20.02
N VAL A 402 -19.75 -25.47 20.87
CA VAL A 402 -19.87 -24.20 21.62
C VAL A 402 -19.83 -23.00 20.68
N VAL A 403 -19.01 -23.07 19.64
CA VAL A 403 -18.94 -22.01 18.59
C VAL A 403 -20.22 -21.99 17.78
N LEU A 404 -20.64 -23.17 17.27
CA LEU A 404 -21.84 -23.31 16.45
C LEU A 404 -23.14 -22.93 17.19
N ALA A 405 -23.22 -23.21 18.49
CA ALA A 405 -24.37 -22.81 19.32
C ALA A 405 -24.58 -21.32 19.42
N ARG A 406 -23.50 -20.52 19.25
CA ARG A 406 -23.54 -19.05 19.23
C ARG A 406 -23.93 -18.45 17.90
N MET A 407 -24.01 -19.29 16.86
CA MET A 407 -24.33 -18.87 15.50
C MET A 407 -25.42 -19.80 14.93
N PRO A 408 -26.65 -19.79 15.48
CA PRO A 408 -27.70 -20.73 15.11
C PRO A 408 -28.17 -20.56 13.66
N ASP A 409 -27.90 -19.41 13.05
CA ASP A 409 -28.32 -19.09 11.69
C ASP A 409 -27.27 -19.40 10.62
N VAL A 410 -26.01 -19.65 11.04
CA VAL A 410 -24.93 -20.07 10.13
C VAL A 410 -24.77 -21.59 10.23
N ARG A 411 -25.60 -22.33 9.46
CA ARG A 411 -25.62 -23.81 9.45
C ARG A 411 -25.76 -24.36 8.03
N PRO A 412 -25.26 -25.57 7.78
CA PRO A 412 -25.46 -26.27 6.51
C PRO A 412 -26.93 -26.28 6.08
N GLY A 413 -27.18 -25.98 4.81
CA GLY A 413 -28.52 -25.93 4.20
C GLY A 413 -29.24 -24.59 4.36
N LYS A 414 -28.83 -23.73 5.31
CA LYS A 414 -29.43 -22.40 5.45
C LYS A 414 -28.92 -21.40 4.42
N LEU A 415 -29.77 -20.44 4.07
CA LEU A 415 -29.40 -19.30 3.25
C LEU A 415 -28.34 -18.48 3.98
N LEU A 416 -27.26 -18.14 3.32
CA LEU A 416 -26.25 -17.27 3.88
C LEU A 416 -26.76 -15.83 3.97
N SER A 417 -26.58 -15.18 5.10
CA SER A 417 -26.93 -13.78 5.29
C SER A 417 -25.72 -13.03 5.87
N THR A 418 -25.29 -11.95 5.22
CA THR A 418 -24.17 -11.12 5.69
C THR A 418 -24.46 -10.55 7.07
N VAL A 419 -25.71 -10.13 7.33
CA VAL A 419 -26.13 -9.61 8.64
C VAL A 419 -26.00 -10.69 9.73
N GLN A 420 -26.41 -11.91 9.44
CA GLN A 420 -26.30 -13.02 10.39
C GLN A 420 -24.86 -13.45 10.63
N ILE A 421 -24.02 -13.38 9.59
CA ILE A 421 -22.56 -13.61 9.70
C ILE A 421 -21.95 -12.56 10.64
N GLU A 422 -22.21 -11.28 10.43
CA GLU A 422 -21.72 -10.20 11.30
C GLU A 422 -22.22 -10.31 12.74
N VAL A 423 -23.50 -10.68 12.93
CA VAL A 423 -24.05 -10.94 14.26
C VAL A 423 -23.34 -12.11 14.92
N GLY A 424 -23.06 -13.17 14.17
CA GLY A 424 -22.30 -14.33 14.64
C GLY A 424 -20.90 -13.95 15.10
N GLU A 425 -20.16 -13.20 14.29
CA GLU A 425 -18.82 -12.70 14.64
C GLU A 425 -18.82 -11.86 15.89
N ARG A 426 -19.76 -10.90 15.99
CA ARG A 426 -19.93 -10.04 17.16
C ARG A 426 -20.27 -10.83 18.42
N THR A 427 -21.14 -11.85 18.29
CA THR A 427 -21.52 -12.73 19.41
C THR A 427 -20.34 -13.55 19.90
N LEU A 428 -19.53 -14.07 18.98
CA LEU A 428 -18.31 -14.79 19.32
C LEU A 428 -17.28 -13.88 19.98
N ALA A 429 -17.04 -12.69 19.44
CA ALA A 429 -16.12 -11.72 20.00
C ALA A 429 -16.52 -11.24 21.40
N SER A 430 -17.83 -11.03 21.66
CA SER A 430 -18.35 -10.60 22.95
C SER A 430 -18.41 -11.71 24.00
N SER A 431 -18.23 -12.98 23.58
CA SER A 431 -18.39 -14.15 24.50
C SER A 431 -17.25 -14.31 25.51
N SER A 432 -16.19 -13.51 25.44
CA SER A 432 -14.99 -13.59 26.28
C SER A 432 -14.24 -14.94 26.26
N ILE A 433 -14.63 -15.84 25.35
CA ILE A 433 -13.98 -17.15 25.18
C ILE A 433 -12.77 -17.00 24.24
N PHE A 434 -12.83 -16.07 23.31
CA PHE A 434 -11.83 -15.85 22.27
C PHE A 434 -11.06 -14.57 22.52
N ASN A 435 -9.80 -14.57 22.09
CA ASN A 435 -8.97 -13.40 22.10
C ASN A 435 -9.43 -12.42 21.01
N THR A 436 -9.55 -11.13 21.37
CA THR A 436 -9.89 -10.07 20.43
C THR A 436 -8.71 -9.12 20.16
N ASN A 437 -7.55 -9.39 20.79
CA ASN A 437 -6.36 -8.56 20.62
C ASN A 437 -5.74 -8.79 19.24
N PRO A 438 -5.54 -7.72 18.44
CA PRO A 438 -4.91 -7.84 17.12
C PRO A 438 -3.51 -8.46 17.13
N SER A 439 -2.73 -8.27 18.22
CA SER A 439 -1.39 -8.83 18.36
C SER A 439 -1.36 -10.35 18.52
N ASP A 440 -2.47 -10.96 18.93
CA ASP A 440 -2.57 -12.39 19.25
C ASP A 440 -3.58 -13.11 18.35
N GLY A 441 -3.66 -12.74 17.08
CA GLY A 441 -4.53 -13.36 16.08
C GLY A 441 -5.85 -12.64 15.81
N GLY A 442 -6.22 -11.64 16.61
CA GLY A 442 -7.41 -10.81 16.40
C GLY A 442 -8.75 -11.46 16.76
N PRO A 443 -9.87 -10.76 16.50
CA PRO A 443 -11.20 -11.26 16.80
C PRO A 443 -11.60 -12.44 15.93
N PRO A 444 -12.53 -13.29 16.39
CA PRO A 444 -13.12 -14.37 15.58
C PRO A 444 -13.69 -13.84 14.27
N ARG A 445 -13.44 -14.54 13.17
CA ARG A 445 -13.92 -14.19 11.84
C ARG A 445 -14.62 -15.36 11.17
N ILE A 446 -15.64 -15.06 10.39
CA ILE A 446 -16.37 -16.01 9.56
C ILE A 446 -16.00 -15.71 8.10
N GLU A 447 -15.24 -16.59 7.50
CA GLU A 447 -14.86 -16.48 6.11
C GLU A 447 -15.79 -17.35 5.25
N VAL A 448 -16.35 -16.76 4.22
CA VAL A 448 -17.19 -17.50 3.26
C VAL A 448 -16.36 -17.77 2.02
N VAL A 449 -16.19 -19.05 1.71
CA VAL A 449 -15.43 -19.50 0.55
C VAL A 449 -16.41 -19.90 -0.55
N PRO A 450 -16.34 -19.26 -1.73
CA PRO A 450 -17.16 -19.65 -2.87
C PRO A 450 -16.72 -21.00 -3.44
N PRO A 451 -17.60 -21.73 -4.15
CA PRO A 451 -17.31 -23.07 -4.68
C PRO A 451 -16.08 -23.13 -5.59
N ASP A 452 -15.90 -22.11 -6.41
CA ASP A 452 -14.79 -22.03 -7.39
C ASP A 452 -13.39 -21.96 -6.76
N GLU A 453 -13.28 -21.50 -5.52
CA GLU A 453 -12.03 -21.48 -4.76
C GLU A 453 -11.77 -22.80 -4.02
N VAL A 454 -12.83 -23.51 -3.66
CA VAL A 454 -12.72 -24.85 -3.02
C VAL A 454 -12.12 -25.84 -4.00
N ASP A 455 -12.55 -25.80 -5.27
CA ASP A 455 -12.06 -26.73 -6.31
C ASP A 455 -10.59 -26.47 -6.70
N ARG A 456 -10.12 -25.22 -6.59
CA ARG A 456 -8.71 -24.87 -6.91
C ARG A 456 -7.72 -25.26 -5.82
N ASN A 457 -8.13 -25.29 -4.58
CA ASN A 457 -7.25 -25.56 -3.45
C ASN A 457 -7.30 -27.02 -2.96
N GLY A 458 -8.14 -27.88 -3.53
CA GLY A 458 -8.16 -29.32 -3.29
C GLY A 458 -8.36 -29.73 -1.82
N ARG A 459 -8.96 -28.85 -1.01
CA ARG A 459 -9.22 -29.09 0.42
C ARG A 459 -10.63 -28.70 0.83
#